data_3c0520276d30304aa505403e81b88ff0
#
_entry.id   3c0520276d30304aa505403e81b88ff0
#
_cell.length_a   1.000
_cell.length_b   1.000
_cell.length_c   1.000
_cell.angle_alpha   90.00
_cell.angle_beta   90.00
_cell.angle_gamma   90.00
#
_symmetry.space_group_name_H-M   'P 1'
#
loop_
_entity.id
_entity.type
_entity.pdbx_description
1 polymer ?
#
loop_
_entity_poly.entity_id
_entity_poly.type
_entity_poly.pdbx_seq_one_letter_code
_entity_poly.pdbx_strand_id
1 'polypeptide(L)'
;MTEFESTRDVASQLIVAAILIGVFALLAADRVHRVLVPLGAVALVWLISYFTPWRLISFEGARLAVDLNVILLLFAMMALVGVLKTTNVFPWAVDRLLVRSRGNPSRALSFVIWFTGVLSALLDNVTTVIFTYPMAASMAQRLRINGSAFLLPMVMAANIGGTATLIGDPPNVLIGADPRSGLTFLSFIENLAVACTFMLIVLVWYSRRYYPADVGSAANADRPEAIVPSGAELQNVPLLRTTAWIALAILLGFLTHSLTHMPVAVPAVIGVAAILFAQDYYYLKDHKPTAEERQHGVLAILEKDIEWPTLAFFLFLFILVGAAVSTGMIESLAHALSWTVGRISSTAGLSPRATLLVAALLVLWVSGFLSAVIDNIPYTAVTIPLVASLLGHLEAGTDGQVLWWALALGACLGGNGTLVGASANLIVAGIAERAGERIAFMRYLVVAFPLMLLQIAICHAYVLWRFF
;
A
#
# COMPACT_ATOMS: atom_id res chain seq x y z
N MET A 1 34.75 17.52 8.30
CA MET A 1 34.61 16.31 9.13
C MET A 1 34.60 15.14 8.17
N THR A 2 35.64 14.29 8.24
CA THR A 2 35.65 13.05 7.44
C THR A 2 34.54 12.14 7.96
N GLU A 3 33.56 11.87 7.13
CA GLU A 3 32.55 10.87 7.43
C GLU A 3 33.21 9.50 7.57
N PHE A 4 32.71 8.70 8.51
CA PHE A 4 33.23 7.34 8.72
C PHE A 4 32.61 6.35 7.73
N GLU A 5 33.35 5.34 7.34
CA GLU A 5 32.80 4.18 6.67
C GLU A 5 32.07 3.26 7.66
N SER A 6 30.99 2.64 7.23
CA SER A 6 30.21 1.71 8.05
C SER A 6 31.00 0.43 8.35
N THR A 7 30.89 -0.07 9.57
CA THR A 7 31.55 -1.31 10.01
C THR A 7 30.78 -2.51 9.47
N ARG A 8 31.46 -3.39 8.72
CA ARG A 8 30.87 -4.60 8.12
C ARG A 8 31.30 -5.86 8.87
N ASP A 9 31.11 -5.88 10.16
CA ASP A 9 31.37 -7.02 11.01
C ASP A 9 30.08 -7.70 11.50
N VAL A 10 30.19 -8.92 12.00
CA VAL A 10 29.05 -9.69 12.49
C VAL A 10 28.34 -8.98 13.66
N ALA A 11 29.10 -8.26 14.50
CA ALA A 11 28.52 -7.54 15.64
C ALA A 11 27.61 -6.39 15.16
N SER A 12 28.06 -5.57 14.20
CA SER A 12 27.27 -4.49 13.62
C SER A 12 26.01 -5.02 12.91
N GLN A 13 26.12 -6.16 12.19
CA GLN A 13 24.97 -6.82 11.58
C GLN A 13 23.96 -7.29 12.61
N LEU A 14 24.40 -7.92 13.69
CA LEU A 14 23.52 -8.39 14.75
C LEU A 14 22.85 -7.24 15.52
N ILE A 15 23.56 -6.14 15.73
CA ILE A 15 22.98 -4.93 16.35
C ILE A 15 21.86 -4.38 15.49
N VAL A 16 22.09 -4.19 14.19
CA VAL A 16 21.06 -3.68 13.27
C VAL A 16 19.89 -4.66 13.16
N ALA A 17 20.17 -5.98 13.09
CA ALA A 17 19.13 -7.00 13.07
C ALA A 17 18.26 -6.95 14.35
N ALA A 18 18.87 -6.81 15.52
CA ALA A 18 18.14 -6.69 16.79
C ALA A 18 17.27 -5.42 16.83
N ILE A 19 17.79 -4.29 16.33
CA ILE A 19 17.03 -3.03 16.22
C ILE A 19 15.83 -3.22 15.28
N LEU A 20 16.03 -3.80 14.10
CA LEU A 20 14.94 -4.03 13.13
C LEU A 20 13.88 -5.01 13.68
N ILE A 21 14.30 -6.09 14.33
CA ILE A 21 13.37 -7.01 15.00
C ILE A 21 12.57 -6.27 16.07
N GLY A 22 13.23 -5.41 16.87
CA GLY A 22 12.58 -4.57 17.86
C GLY A 22 11.57 -3.59 17.23
N VAL A 23 11.94 -2.96 16.12
CA VAL A 23 11.03 -2.09 15.33
C VAL A 23 9.81 -2.86 14.87
N PHE A 24 9.98 -4.03 14.24
CA PHE A 24 8.87 -4.85 13.78
C PHE A 24 7.98 -5.34 14.91
N ALA A 25 8.57 -5.76 16.02
CA ALA A 25 7.82 -6.19 17.20
C ALA A 25 6.99 -5.05 17.81
N LEU A 26 7.54 -3.84 17.90
CA LEU A 26 6.83 -2.66 18.41
C LEU A 26 5.73 -2.19 17.46
N LEU A 27 5.98 -2.21 16.13
CA LEU A 27 4.96 -1.91 15.13
C LEU A 27 3.82 -2.93 15.17
N ALA A 28 4.14 -4.23 15.25
CA ALA A 28 3.15 -5.29 15.37
C ALA A 28 2.33 -5.22 16.67
N ALA A 29 2.95 -4.77 17.77
CA ALA A 29 2.26 -4.59 19.04
C ALA A 29 1.28 -3.40 19.06
N ASP A 30 1.40 -2.45 18.11
CA ASP A 30 0.57 -1.25 17.93
C ASP A 30 0.29 -0.45 19.23
N ARG A 31 1.28 -0.45 20.15
CA ARG A 31 1.19 0.25 21.46
C ARG A 31 1.81 1.64 21.46
N VAL A 32 2.61 1.94 20.44
CA VAL A 32 3.35 3.20 20.28
C VAL A 32 3.00 3.78 18.92
N HIS A 33 2.89 5.10 18.86
CA HIS A 33 2.60 5.77 17.58
C HIS A 33 3.65 5.37 16.52
N ARG A 34 3.20 4.95 15.34
CA ARG A 34 4.01 4.31 14.30
C ARG A 34 5.26 5.09 13.90
N VAL A 35 5.19 6.43 13.87
CA VAL A 35 6.34 7.30 13.52
C VAL A 35 7.41 7.28 14.61
N LEU A 36 7.02 7.17 15.89
CA LEU A 36 7.97 7.20 16.99
C LEU A 36 8.86 5.96 17.02
N VAL A 37 8.39 4.83 16.52
CA VAL A 37 9.15 3.57 16.49
C VAL A 37 10.39 3.69 15.60
N PRO A 38 10.29 4.00 14.29
CA PRO A 38 11.46 4.15 13.44
C PRO A 38 12.29 5.40 13.79
N LEU A 39 11.67 6.49 14.26
CA LEU A 39 12.40 7.66 14.76
C LEU A 39 13.31 7.30 15.94
N GLY A 40 12.78 6.60 16.95
CA GLY A 40 13.56 6.13 18.11
C GLY A 40 14.66 5.17 17.70
N ALA A 41 14.38 4.27 16.75
CA ALA A 41 15.37 3.33 16.23
C ALA A 41 16.49 4.05 15.45
N VAL A 42 16.18 5.06 14.64
CA VAL A 42 17.21 5.90 13.96
C VAL A 42 18.06 6.64 14.97
N ALA A 43 17.44 7.22 16.02
CA ALA A 43 18.17 7.87 17.09
C ALA A 43 19.13 6.88 17.78
N LEU A 44 18.68 5.67 18.06
CA LEU A 44 19.52 4.60 18.65
C LEU A 44 20.66 4.19 17.70
N VAL A 45 20.37 4.01 16.40
CA VAL A 45 21.38 3.70 15.38
C VAL A 45 22.46 4.78 15.35
N TRP A 46 22.09 6.06 15.38
CA TRP A 46 23.07 7.17 15.39
C TRP A 46 23.81 7.27 16.72
N LEU A 47 23.16 7.07 17.86
CA LEU A 47 23.85 7.02 19.16
C LEU A 47 24.92 5.91 19.15
N ILE A 48 24.61 4.73 18.66
CA ILE A 48 25.59 3.65 18.52
C ILE A 48 26.70 4.07 17.55
N SER A 49 26.33 4.60 16.35
CA SER A 49 27.28 4.94 15.29
C SER A 49 28.29 6.02 15.70
N TYR A 50 27.89 7.02 16.50
CA TYR A 50 28.74 8.15 16.84
C TYR A 50 29.45 8.02 18.20
N PHE A 51 28.89 7.21 19.13
CA PHE A 51 29.43 7.08 20.49
C PHE A 51 30.06 5.72 20.80
N THR A 52 30.04 4.77 19.86
CA THR A 52 30.65 3.45 20.03
C THR A 52 31.58 3.12 18.84
N PRO A 53 32.39 2.06 18.93
CA PRO A 53 33.21 1.61 17.82
C PRO A 53 32.41 1.12 16.59
N TRP A 54 31.14 0.72 16.78
CA TRP A 54 30.28 0.22 15.72
C TRP A 54 29.69 1.35 14.87
N ARG A 55 30.17 1.45 13.66
CA ARG A 55 29.76 2.49 12.68
C ARG A 55 28.64 1.96 11.80
N LEU A 56 27.37 2.02 12.25
CA LEU A 56 26.24 1.42 11.57
C LEU A 56 25.84 2.19 10.30
N ILE A 57 25.70 3.51 10.39
CA ILE A 57 25.45 4.41 9.26
C ILE A 57 25.88 5.82 9.59
N SER A 58 26.55 6.49 8.64
CA SER A 58 26.89 7.91 8.74
C SER A 58 25.66 8.79 8.38
N PHE A 59 25.75 10.09 8.67
CA PHE A 59 24.69 11.04 8.27
C PHE A 59 24.55 11.10 6.74
N GLU A 60 25.68 11.13 6.02
CA GLU A 60 25.66 11.10 4.54
C GLU A 60 25.11 9.79 4.00
N GLY A 61 25.47 8.64 4.61
CA GLY A 61 24.89 7.34 4.28
C GLY A 61 23.37 7.33 4.50
N ALA A 62 22.89 7.94 5.59
CA ALA A 62 21.46 8.11 5.85
C ALA A 62 20.78 8.99 4.80
N ARG A 63 21.41 10.10 4.39
CA ARG A 63 20.92 11.00 3.34
C ARG A 63 20.77 10.27 2.01
N LEU A 64 21.74 9.44 1.63
CA LEU A 64 21.72 8.66 0.39
C LEU A 64 20.74 7.50 0.42
N ALA A 65 20.40 7.01 1.61
CA ALA A 65 19.42 5.93 1.76
C ALA A 65 17.98 6.39 1.55
N VAL A 66 17.69 7.69 1.71
CA VAL A 66 16.32 8.23 1.55
C VAL A 66 15.94 8.34 0.08
N ASP A 67 14.90 7.62 -0.32
CA ASP A 67 14.34 7.72 -1.66
C ASP A 67 13.33 8.88 -1.75
N LEU A 68 13.80 9.99 -2.32
CA LEU A 68 12.98 11.18 -2.54
C LEU A 68 11.87 10.95 -3.57
N ASN A 69 12.06 10.04 -4.53
CA ASN A 69 11.03 9.74 -5.52
C ASN A 69 9.78 9.17 -4.85
N VAL A 70 9.94 8.26 -3.88
CA VAL A 70 8.83 7.70 -3.09
C VAL A 70 8.13 8.79 -2.26
N ILE A 71 8.91 9.60 -1.52
CA ILE A 71 8.35 10.62 -0.61
C ILE A 71 7.56 11.66 -1.40
N LEU A 72 8.12 12.16 -2.51
CA LEU A 72 7.48 13.16 -3.36
C LEU A 72 6.26 12.61 -4.08
N LEU A 73 6.29 11.35 -4.53
CA LEU A 73 5.13 10.71 -5.16
C LEU A 73 3.98 10.57 -4.16
N LEU A 74 4.26 10.08 -2.95
CA LEU A 74 3.23 9.95 -1.91
C LEU A 74 2.65 11.32 -1.53
N PHE A 75 3.50 12.33 -1.31
CA PHE A 75 3.05 13.69 -1.07
C PHE A 75 2.11 14.19 -2.18
N ALA A 76 2.51 14.02 -3.44
CA ALA A 76 1.73 14.48 -4.57
C ALA A 76 0.37 13.75 -4.67
N MET A 77 0.33 12.45 -4.46
CA MET A 77 -0.92 11.68 -4.49
C MET A 77 -1.86 12.07 -3.36
N MET A 78 -1.35 12.29 -2.13
CA MET A 78 -2.15 12.79 -1.00
C MET A 78 -2.74 14.17 -1.29
N ALA A 79 -1.96 15.10 -1.86
CA ALA A 79 -2.44 16.44 -2.20
C ALA A 79 -3.51 16.40 -3.32
N LEU A 80 -3.33 15.55 -4.36
CA LEU A 80 -4.34 15.32 -5.39
C LEU A 80 -5.68 14.91 -4.76
N VAL A 81 -5.62 13.94 -3.84
CA VAL A 81 -6.80 13.40 -3.16
C VAL A 81 -7.43 14.47 -2.25
N GLY A 82 -6.63 15.26 -1.54
CA GLY A 82 -7.08 16.39 -0.74
C GLY A 82 -7.93 17.38 -1.57
N VAL A 83 -7.48 17.71 -2.79
CA VAL A 83 -8.27 18.57 -3.69
C VAL A 83 -9.54 17.86 -4.18
N LEU A 84 -9.49 16.59 -4.57
CA LEU A 84 -10.69 15.84 -4.97
C LEU A 84 -11.73 15.78 -3.87
N LYS A 85 -11.31 15.69 -2.61
CA LYS A 85 -12.19 15.69 -1.44
C LYS A 85 -13.01 16.97 -1.34
N THR A 86 -12.44 18.13 -1.66
CA THR A 86 -13.15 19.42 -1.62
C THR A 86 -14.28 19.51 -2.66
N THR A 87 -14.25 18.68 -3.70
CA THR A 87 -15.28 18.64 -4.76
C THR A 87 -16.50 17.78 -4.43
N ASN A 88 -16.50 17.11 -3.27
CA ASN A 88 -17.56 16.20 -2.83
C ASN A 88 -17.81 15.00 -3.80
N VAL A 89 -16.83 14.67 -4.65
CA VAL A 89 -16.97 13.61 -5.67
C VAL A 89 -17.17 12.23 -5.05
N PHE A 90 -16.52 11.94 -3.90
CA PHE A 90 -16.63 10.64 -3.26
C PHE A 90 -18.04 10.39 -2.67
N PRO A 91 -18.62 11.27 -1.82
CA PRO A 91 -20.00 11.13 -1.36
C PRO A 91 -21.01 11.04 -2.52
N TRP A 92 -20.83 11.84 -3.56
CA TRP A 92 -21.68 11.79 -4.76
C TRP A 92 -21.60 10.41 -5.46
N ALA A 93 -20.41 9.86 -5.66
CA ALA A 93 -20.24 8.54 -6.26
C ALA A 93 -20.90 7.45 -5.41
N VAL A 94 -20.76 7.53 -4.08
CA VAL A 94 -21.41 6.63 -3.11
C VAL A 94 -22.93 6.63 -3.28
N ASP A 95 -23.56 7.80 -3.34
CA ASP A 95 -25.01 7.91 -3.51
C ASP A 95 -25.48 7.27 -4.82
N ARG A 96 -24.71 7.45 -5.91
CA ARG A 96 -25.03 6.81 -7.20
C ARG A 96 -24.95 5.29 -7.14
N LEU A 97 -23.96 4.74 -6.44
CA LEU A 97 -23.82 3.30 -6.26
C LEU A 97 -24.93 2.71 -5.37
N LEU A 98 -25.31 3.42 -4.31
CA LEU A 98 -26.42 3.05 -3.43
C LEU A 98 -27.73 2.92 -4.22
N VAL A 99 -28.09 3.93 -5.01
CA VAL A 99 -29.28 3.90 -5.85
C VAL A 99 -29.24 2.73 -6.83
N ARG A 100 -28.07 2.47 -7.43
CA ARG A 100 -27.90 1.40 -8.42
C ARG A 100 -28.00 0.01 -7.80
N SER A 101 -27.73 -0.17 -6.51
CA SER A 101 -27.87 -1.44 -5.80
C SER A 101 -29.33 -1.88 -5.66
N ARG A 102 -30.30 -0.97 -5.75
CA ARG A 102 -31.76 -1.19 -5.62
C ARG A 102 -32.13 -1.94 -4.33
N GLY A 103 -31.40 -1.71 -3.25
CA GLY A 103 -31.64 -2.37 -1.97
C GLY A 103 -31.23 -3.84 -1.90
N ASN A 104 -30.58 -4.36 -2.92
CA ASN A 104 -30.10 -5.76 -2.91
C ASN A 104 -28.71 -5.85 -2.23
N PRO A 105 -28.58 -6.55 -1.08
CA PRO A 105 -27.34 -6.62 -0.32
C PRO A 105 -26.18 -7.21 -1.11
N SER A 106 -26.43 -8.26 -1.89
CA SER A 106 -25.42 -8.94 -2.70
C SER A 106 -24.87 -8.03 -3.81
N ARG A 107 -25.72 -7.18 -4.41
CA ARG A 107 -25.28 -6.17 -5.39
C ARG A 107 -24.54 -5.04 -4.72
N ALA A 108 -25.04 -4.57 -3.56
CA ALA A 108 -24.40 -3.54 -2.78
C ALA A 108 -22.97 -3.94 -2.38
N LEU A 109 -22.80 -5.15 -1.83
CA LEU A 109 -21.49 -5.71 -1.48
C LEU A 109 -20.56 -5.77 -2.70
N SER A 110 -21.05 -6.23 -3.84
CA SER A 110 -20.24 -6.26 -5.07
C SER A 110 -19.82 -4.87 -5.51
N PHE A 111 -20.71 -3.87 -5.44
CA PHE A 111 -20.37 -2.49 -5.77
C PHE A 111 -19.32 -1.91 -4.81
N VAL A 112 -19.44 -2.20 -3.50
CA VAL A 112 -18.42 -1.79 -2.52
C VAL A 112 -17.06 -2.38 -2.88
N ILE A 113 -16.99 -3.70 -3.13
CA ILE A 113 -15.73 -4.38 -3.45
C ILE A 113 -15.12 -3.82 -4.74
N TRP A 114 -15.89 -3.75 -5.84
CA TRP A 114 -15.37 -3.27 -7.12
C TRP A 114 -15.00 -1.78 -7.09
N PHE A 115 -15.84 -0.95 -6.49
CA PHE A 115 -15.58 0.49 -6.38
C PHE A 115 -14.31 0.74 -5.56
N THR A 116 -14.19 0.09 -4.40
CA THR A 116 -13.01 0.22 -3.55
C THR A 116 -11.75 -0.31 -4.26
N GLY A 117 -11.82 -1.48 -4.90
CA GLY A 117 -10.69 -2.05 -5.60
C GLY A 117 -10.22 -1.18 -6.78
N VAL A 118 -11.13 -0.68 -7.60
CA VAL A 118 -10.78 0.22 -8.72
C VAL A 118 -10.25 1.55 -8.21
N LEU A 119 -10.85 2.11 -7.17
CA LEU A 119 -10.40 3.36 -6.57
C LEU A 119 -8.99 3.20 -5.98
N SER A 120 -8.72 2.09 -5.30
CA SER A 120 -7.40 1.82 -4.71
C SER A 120 -6.31 1.52 -5.74
N ALA A 121 -6.66 1.08 -6.93
CA ALA A 121 -5.69 0.97 -8.02
C ALA A 121 -5.21 2.35 -8.55
N LEU A 122 -5.97 3.42 -8.28
CA LEU A 122 -5.67 4.78 -8.71
C LEU A 122 -5.19 5.68 -7.56
N LEU A 123 -5.59 5.34 -6.33
CA LEU A 123 -5.22 6.03 -5.09
C LEU A 123 -4.58 5.00 -4.15
N ASP A 124 -3.86 5.47 -3.14
CA ASP A 124 -3.34 4.54 -2.13
C ASP A 124 -4.49 3.87 -1.31
N ASN A 125 -4.19 2.69 -0.78
CA ASN A 125 -5.16 1.87 -0.05
C ASN A 125 -5.66 2.54 1.24
N VAL A 126 -4.82 3.31 1.94
CA VAL A 126 -5.18 4.04 3.17
C VAL A 126 -6.21 5.11 2.87
N THR A 127 -5.91 5.99 1.92
CA THR A 127 -6.82 7.05 1.49
C THR A 127 -8.13 6.45 0.97
N THR A 128 -8.04 5.39 0.17
CA THR A 128 -9.21 4.71 -0.38
C THR A 128 -10.16 4.22 0.71
N VAL A 129 -9.66 3.57 1.76
CA VAL A 129 -10.55 3.06 2.83
C VAL A 129 -11.17 4.17 3.66
N ILE A 130 -10.50 5.30 3.85
CA ILE A 130 -11.07 6.47 4.53
C ILE A 130 -12.29 6.99 3.77
N PHE A 131 -12.24 7.03 2.42
CA PHE A 131 -13.38 7.49 1.61
C PHE A 131 -14.48 6.45 1.44
N THR A 132 -14.13 5.17 1.36
CA THR A 132 -15.11 4.11 1.12
C THR A 132 -15.75 3.59 2.41
N TYR A 133 -15.12 3.85 3.58
CA TYR A 133 -15.70 3.47 4.87
C TYR A 133 -17.12 4.02 5.09
N PRO A 134 -17.38 5.34 4.93
CA PRO A 134 -18.75 5.88 5.13
C PRO A 134 -19.78 5.23 4.20
N MET A 135 -19.36 4.85 2.99
CA MET A 135 -20.19 4.10 2.03
C MET A 135 -20.55 2.72 2.58
N ALA A 136 -19.55 1.94 2.94
CA ALA A 136 -19.74 0.57 3.42
C ALA A 136 -20.58 0.55 4.71
N ALA A 137 -20.28 1.44 5.66
CA ALA A 137 -21.02 1.58 6.91
C ALA A 137 -22.48 2.02 6.67
N SER A 138 -22.71 3.03 5.84
CA SER A 138 -24.06 3.48 5.47
C SER A 138 -24.86 2.40 4.76
N MET A 139 -24.23 1.63 3.85
CA MET A 139 -24.89 0.51 3.19
C MET A 139 -25.27 -0.59 4.18
N ALA A 140 -24.36 -0.97 5.09
CA ALA A 140 -24.63 -1.96 6.12
C ALA A 140 -25.81 -1.54 7.02
N GLN A 141 -25.78 -0.28 7.49
CA GLN A 141 -26.83 0.27 8.34
C GLN A 141 -28.20 0.30 7.64
N ARG A 142 -28.28 0.83 6.43
CA ARG A 142 -29.53 0.93 5.65
C ARG A 142 -30.10 -0.43 5.26
N LEU A 143 -29.23 -1.40 5.00
CA LEU A 143 -29.63 -2.77 4.69
C LEU A 143 -29.88 -3.60 5.97
N ARG A 144 -29.69 -3.02 7.16
CA ARG A 144 -29.80 -3.68 8.49
C ARG A 144 -28.94 -4.93 8.59
N ILE A 145 -27.72 -4.87 8.06
CA ILE A 145 -26.73 -5.96 8.01
C ILE A 145 -25.58 -5.62 8.96
N ASN A 146 -24.90 -6.64 9.46
CA ASN A 146 -23.71 -6.48 10.27
C ASN A 146 -22.63 -5.70 9.49
N GLY A 147 -22.11 -4.61 10.04
CA GLY A 147 -21.09 -3.76 9.41
C GLY A 147 -19.87 -4.54 8.92
N SER A 148 -19.43 -5.54 9.68
CA SER A 148 -18.30 -6.39 9.30
C SER A 148 -18.48 -7.09 7.94
N ALA A 149 -19.72 -7.38 7.51
CA ALA A 149 -19.99 -8.02 6.22
C ALA A 149 -19.68 -7.11 5.01
N PHE A 150 -19.57 -5.80 5.23
CA PHE A 150 -19.18 -4.80 4.24
C PHE A 150 -17.77 -4.26 4.48
N LEU A 151 -17.43 -3.97 5.74
CA LEU A 151 -16.15 -3.34 6.09
C LEU A 151 -14.94 -4.24 5.84
N LEU A 152 -15.03 -5.54 6.17
CA LEU A 152 -13.91 -6.46 5.95
C LEU A 152 -13.63 -6.68 4.46
N PRO A 153 -14.64 -7.02 3.62
CA PRO A 153 -14.40 -7.14 2.18
C PRO A 153 -13.95 -5.83 1.53
N MET A 154 -14.41 -4.68 2.02
CA MET A 154 -13.98 -3.37 1.53
C MET A 154 -12.48 -3.15 1.73
N VAL A 155 -11.99 -3.40 2.95
CA VAL A 155 -10.55 -3.28 3.26
C VAL A 155 -9.70 -4.23 2.42
N MET A 156 -10.14 -5.49 2.30
CA MET A 156 -9.45 -6.47 1.47
C MET A 156 -9.45 -6.09 -0.01
N ALA A 157 -10.54 -5.48 -0.49
CA ALA A 157 -10.64 -4.97 -1.85
C ALA A 157 -9.68 -3.80 -2.08
N ALA A 158 -9.46 -2.93 -1.07
CA ALA A 158 -8.48 -1.86 -1.16
C ALA A 158 -7.07 -2.41 -1.33
N ASN A 159 -6.65 -3.38 -0.51
CA ASN A 159 -5.32 -3.97 -0.62
C ASN A 159 -5.14 -4.75 -1.95
N ILE A 160 -6.16 -5.49 -2.41
CA ILE A 160 -6.11 -6.18 -3.72
C ILE A 160 -6.02 -5.17 -4.87
N GLY A 161 -6.87 -4.14 -4.84
CA GLY A 161 -6.88 -3.11 -5.88
C GLY A 161 -5.58 -2.31 -5.92
N GLY A 162 -5.07 -1.93 -4.76
CA GLY A 162 -3.79 -1.26 -4.62
C GLY A 162 -2.62 -2.07 -5.19
N THR A 163 -2.65 -3.39 -5.04
CA THR A 163 -1.64 -4.29 -5.62
C THR A 163 -1.59 -4.20 -7.16
N ALA A 164 -2.68 -3.83 -7.83
CA ALA A 164 -2.79 -3.87 -9.29
C ALA A 164 -1.92 -2.85 -10.03
N THR A 165 -1.48 -1.80 -9.38
CA THR A 165 -0.72 -0.70 -10.00
C THR A 165 0.47 -0.29 -9.15
N LEU A 166 1.38 0.48 -9.75
CA LEU A 166 2.55 1.00 -9.05
C LEU A 166 2.17 1.96 -7.92
N ILE A 167 1.12 2.77 -8.09
CA ILE A 167 0.75 3.85 -7.16
C ILE A 167 -0.32 3.47 -6.14
N GLY A 168 -0.97 2.31 -6.31
CA GLY A 168 -2.12 1.92 -5.51
C GLY A 168 -1.78 1.38 -4.12
N ASP A 169 -0.53 0.94 -3.89
CA ASP A 169 -0.07 0.46 -2.58
C ASP A 169 1.40 0.88 -2.36
N PRO A 170 1.76 1.45 -1.20
CA PRO A 170 3.13 1.86 -0.90
C PRO A 170 4.23 0.81 -1.18
N PRO A 171 4.07 -0.48 -0.89
CA PRO A 171 5.01 -1.52 -1.31
C PRO A 171 5.36 -1.49 -2.80
N ASN A 172 4.37 -1.31 -3.67
CA ASN A 172 4.58 -1.24 -5.10
C ASN A 172 5.36 0.02 -5.50
N VAL A 173 5.05 1.16 -4.83
CA VAL A 173 5.81 2.40 -5.02
C VAL A 173 7.28 2.19 -4.67
N LEU A 174 7.56 1.52 -3.55
CA LEU A 174 8.93 1.20 -3.11
C LEU A 174 9.67 0.31 -4.13
N ILE A 175 9.01 -0.76 -4.59
CA ILE A 175 9.58 -1.71 -5.57
C ILE A 175 9.84 -0.99 -6.91
N GLY A 176 8.88 -0.20 -7.40
CA GLY A 176 8.99 0.48 -8.68
C GLY A 176 9.95 1.68 -8.65
N ALA A 177 10.20 2.28 -7.50
CA ALA A 177 11.17 3.35 -7.33
C ALA A 177 12.62 2.83 -7.32
N ASP A 178 12.85 1.57 -6.95
CA ASP A 178 14.19 1.00 -6.90
C ASP A 178 14.75 0.82 -8.33
N PRO A 179 15.86 1.50 -8.70
CA PRO A 179 16.41 1.42 -10.05
C PRO A 179 16.81 0.00 -10.49
N ARG A 180 17.11 -0.87 -9.52
CA ARG A 180 17.52 -2.27 -9.78
C ARG A 180 16.34 -3.13 -10.23
N SER A 181 15.11 -2.73 -9.95
CA SER A 181 13.92 -3.44 -10.40
C SER A 181 13.72 -3.31 -11.91
N GLY A 182 14.03 -2.16 -12.48
CA GLY A 182 13.78 -1.84 -13.89
C GLY A 182 12.28 -1.87 -14.25
N LEU A 183 11.39 -1.82 -13.24
CA LEU A 183 9.95 -1.94 -13.45
C LEU A 183 9.34 -0.59 -13.77
N THR A 184 8.35 -0.61 -14.66
CA THR A 184 7.63 0.59 -15.10
C THR A 184 6.18 0.56 -14.61
N PHE A 185 5.52 1.72 -14.62
CA PHE A 185 4.10 1.79 -14.29
C PHE A 185 3.24 0.83 -15.15
N LEU A 186 3.55 0.73 -16.44
CA LEU A 186 2.84 -0.17 -17.35
C LEU A 186 3.10 -1.63 -17.01
N SER A 187 4.34 -1.99 -16.66
CA SER A 187 4.68 -3.38 -16.29
C SER A 187 3.94 -3.86 -15.04
N PHE A 188 3.63 -2.97 -14.08
CA PHE A 188 2.76 -3.30 -12.94
C PHE A 188 1.36 -3.67 -13.41
N ILE A 189 0.74 -2.87 -14.28
CA ILE A 189 -0.60 -3.15 -14.81
C ILE A 189 -0.59 -4.48 -15.57
N GLU A 190 0.35 -4.68 -16.48
CA GLU A 190 0.45 -5.89 -17.32
C GLU A 190 0.64 -7.18 -16.51
N ASN A 191 1.38 -7.10 -15.41
CA ASN A 191 1.74 -8.29 -14.63
C ASN A 191 0.89 -8.48 -13.36
N LEU A 192 0.23 -7.47 -12.84
CA LEU A 192 -0.53 -7.59 -11.59
C LEU A 192 -2.04 -7.37 -11.75
N ALA A 193 -2.50 -6.51 -12.67
CA ALA A 193 -3.91 -6.16 -12.76
C ALA A 193 -4.81 -7.36 -13.10
N VAL A 194 -4.34 -8.31 -13.89
CA VAL A 194 -5.10 -9.52 -14.24
C VAL A 194 -5.32 -10.38 -12.99
N ALA A 195 -4.25 -10.64 -12.23
CA ALA A 195 -4.32 -11.40 -10.98
C ALA A 195 -5.24 -10.71 -9.96
N CYS A 196 -5.07 -9.38 -9.78
CA CYS A 196 -5.89 -8.59 -8.85
C CYS A 196 -7.37 -8.57 -9.25
N THR A 197 -7.67 -8.43 -10.54
CA THR A 197 -9.05 -8.51 -11.06
C THR A 197 -9.68 -9.86 -10.73
N PHE A 198 -8.96 -10.96 -10.96
CA PHE A 198 -9.43 -12.30 -10.60
C PHE A 198 -9.64 -12.44 -9.09
N MET A 199 -8.73 -11.91 -8.27
CA MET A 199 -8.88 -11.94 -6.81
C MET A 199 -10.05 -11.10 -6.31
N LEU A 200 -10.40 -9.97 -6.94
CA LEU A 200 -11.63 -9.23 -6.62
C LEU A 200 -12.88 -10.06 -6.90
N ILE A 201 -12.90 -10.83 -8.00
CA ILE A 201 -14.00 -11.78 -8.29
C ILE A 201 -14.09 -12.86 -7.19
N VAL A 202 -12.95 -13.44 -6.82
CA VAL A 202 -12.87 -14.43 -5.73
C VAL A 202 -13.32 -13.81 -4.40
N LEU A 203 -12.95 -12.57 -4.11
CA LEU A 203 -13.39 -11.85 -2.91
C LEU A 203 -14.91 -11.67 -2.88
N VAL A 204 -15.53 -11.30 -4.00
CA VAL A 204 -17.00 -11.20 -4.09
C VAL A 204 -17.65 -12.56 -3.82
N TRP A 205 -17.14 -13.62 -4.44
CA TRP A 205 -17.64 -14.98 -4.22
C TRP A 205 -17.47 -15.45 -2.78
N TYR A 206 -16.25 -15.26 -2.21
CA TYR A 206 -15.92 -15.61 -0.83
C TYR A 206 -16.83 -14.88 0.17
N SER A 207 -16.99 -13.56 0.01
CA SER A 207 -17.79 -12.74 0.91
C SER A 207 -19.27 -13.14 0.89
N ARG A 208 -19.82 -13.44 -0.28
CA ARG A 208 -21.19 -13.95 -0.41
C ARG A 208 -21.36 -15.31 0.25
N ARG A 209 -20.33 -16.16 0.19
CA ARG A 209 -20.36 -17.51 0.78
C ARG A 209 -20.16 -17.47 2.29
N TYR A 210 -19.35 -16.51 2.78
CA TYR A 210 -19.05 -16.37 4.21
C TYR A 210 -20.17 -15.69 5.00
N TYR A 211 -20.87 -14.73 4.39
CA TYR A 211 -21.98 -13.98 5.00
C TYR A 211 -23.35 -14.32 4.36
N PRO A 212 -23.75 -15.60 4.25
CA PRO A 212 -24.99 -15.96 3.55
C PRO A 212 -26.24 -15.44 4.27
N ALA A 213 -26.24 -15.42 5.61
CA ALA A 213 -27.34 -14.89 6.40
C ALA A 213 -27.53 -13.38 6.21
N ASP A 214 -26.42 -12.63 6.15
CA ASP A 214 -26.43 -11.17 6.00
C ASP A 214 -26.73 -10.73 4.56
N VAL A 215 -26.24 -11.47 3.58
CA VAL A 215 -26.29 -11.09 2.15
C VAL A 215 -27.43 -11.79 1.40
N GLY A 216 -27.90 -12.93 1.89
CA GLY A 216 -28.94 -13.75 1.26
C GLY A 216 -30.34 -13.55 1.83
N SER A 217 -30.49 -13.40 3.14
CA SER A 217 -31.82 -13.34 3.81
C SER A 217 -32.55 -12.01 3.62
N ALA A 218 -31.83 -10.92 3.45
CA ALA A 218 -32.45 -9.61 3.23
C ALA A 218 -33.14 -9.47 1.85
N ALA A 219 -32.96 -10.44 0.95
CA ALA A 219 -33.72 -10.49 -0.30
C ALA A 219 -35.21 -10.81 -0.12
N ASN A 220 -35.61 -11.34 1.07
CA ASN A 220 -36.97 -11.73 1.41
C ASN A 220 -37.62 -10.83 2.49
N ALA A 221 -36.90 -9.86 3.05
CA ALA A 221 -37.50 -8.87 3.93
C ALA A 221 -38.32 -7.89 3.10
N ASP A 222 -39.54 -7.57 3.56
CA ASP A 222 -40.41 -6.54 2.99
C ASP A 222 -39.60 -5.34 2.52
N ARG A 223 -39.84 -4.94 1.25
CA ARG A 223 -39.07 -3.95 0.50
C ARG A 223 -38.41 -2.90 1.38
N PRO A 224 -37.08 -2.82 1.42
CA PRO A 224 -36.44 -1.76 2.20
C PRO A 224 -37.06 -0.42 1.79
N GLU A 225 -37.41 0.40 2.75
CA GLU A 225 -37.79 1.81 2.52
C GLU A 225 -36.86 2.36 1.45
N ALA A 226 -37.41 3.04 0.45
CA ALA A 226 -36.67 3.53 -0.70
C ALA A 226 -35.34 4.13 -0.20
N ILE A 227 -34.21 3.55 -0.65
CA ILE A 227 -32.90 4.05 -0.26
C ILE A 227 -32.85 5.52 -0.68
N VAL A 228 -33.02 6.40 0.30
CA VAL A 228 -32.94 7.85 0.07
C VAL A 228 -31.45 8.18 0.01
N PRO A 229 -30.94 8.65 -1.12
CA PRO A 229 -29.59 9.17 -1.23
C PRO A 229 -29.36 10.25 -0.18
N SER A 230 -28.13 10.46 0.28
CA SER A 230 -27.80 11.58 1.17
C SER A 230 -28.04 12.94 0.52
N GLY A 231 -28.29 12.96 -0.79
CA GLY A 231 -28.40 14.18 -1.58
C GLY A 231 -27.05 14.86 -1.84
N ALA A 232 -25.97 14.08 -1.78
CA ALA A 232 -24.63 14.60 -2.02
C ALA A 232 -24.55 15.17 -3.44
N GLU A 233 -24.37 16.48 -3.54
CA GLU A 233 -24.15 17.19 -4.80
C GLU A 233 -22.64 17.44 -4.98
N LEU A 234 -22.24 17.47 -6.27
CA LEU A 234 -20.88 17.87 -6.63
C LEU A 234 -20.68 19.34 -6.30
N GLN A 235 -19.61 19.63 -5.60
CA GLN A 235 -19.19 21.01 -5.31
C GLN A 235 -18.09 21.41 -6.28
N ASN A 236 -18.02 22.68 -6.66
CA ASN A 236 -17.01 23.23 -7.54
C ASN A 236 -16.72 22.34 -8.76
N VAL A 237 -17.73 22.08 -9.57
CA VAL A 237 -17.63 21.25 -10.80
C VAL A 237 -16.52 21.73 -11.76
N PRO A 238 -16.24 23.03 -11.93
CA PRO A 238 -15.09 23.49 -12.71
C PRO A 238 -13.76 22.97 -12.17
N LEU A 239 -13.53 23.04 -10.87
CA LEU A 239 -12.33 22.50 -10.23
C LEU A 239 -12.24 20.98 -10.43
N LEU A 240 -13.34 20.23 -10.19
CA LEU A 240 -13.36 18.78 -10.42
C LEU A 240 -12.96 18.43 -11.85
N ARG A 241 -13.47 19.16 -12.84
CA ARG A 241 -13.16 18.94 -14.27
C ARG A 241 -11.68 19.24 -14.56
N THR A 242 -11.15 20.35 -14.04
CA THR A 242 -9.74 20.70 -14.18
C THR A 242 -8.85 19.66 -13.52
N THR A 243 -9.16 19.25 -12.29
CA THR A 243 -8.42 18.20 -11.57
C THR A 243 -8.46 16.87 -12.30
N ALA A 244 -9.60 16.49 -12.91
CA ALA A 244 -9.70 15.26 -13.69
C ALA A 244 -8.80 15.28 -14.94
N TRP A 245 -8.71 16.41 -15.64
CA TRP A 245 -7.81 16.56 -16.80
C TRP A 245 -6.34 16.52 -16.38
N ILE A 246 -5.98 17.18 -15.27
CA ILE A 246 -4.61 17.13 -14.76
C ILE A 246 -4.27 15.74 -14.25
N ALA A 247 -5.18 15.05 -13.55
CA ALA A 247 -4.98 13.67 -13.13
C ALA A 247 -4.78 12.72 -14.32
N LEU A 248 -5.51 12.93 -15.42
CA LEU A 248 -5.28 12.22 -16.69
C LEU A 248 -3.89 12.52 -17.26
N ALA A 249 -3.43 13.78 -17.20
CA ALA A 249 -2.09 14.15 -17.64
C ALA A 249 -1.00 13.51 -16.76
N ILE A 250 -1.19 13.44 -15.43
CA ILE A 250 -0.30 12.72 -14.52
C ILE A 250 -0.24 11.24 -14.92
N LEU A 251 -1.39 10.60 -15.16
CA LEU A 251 -1.46 9.20 -15.59
C LEU A 251 -0.74 8.97 -16.92
N LEU A 252 -0.91 9.87 -17.89
CA LEU A 252 -0.14 9.82 -19.14
C LEU A 252 1.36 9.99 -18.90
N GLY A 253 1.75 10.85 -17.96
CA GLY A 253 3.14 10.98 -17.51
C GLY A 253 3.69 9.66 -16.91
N PHE A 254 2.88 8.95 -16.13
CA PHE A 254 3.24 7.63 -15.62
C PHE A 254 3.37 6.57 -16.72
N LEU A 255 2.50 6.59 -17.71
CA LEU A 255 2.57 5.65 -18.84
C LEU A 255 3.78 5.90 -19.75
N THR A 256 4.21 7.16 -19.86
CA THR A 256 5.31 7.57 -20.74
C THR A 256 6.65 7.72 -20.02
N HIS A 257 6.72 7.50 -18.70
CA HIS A 257 7.94 7.73 -17.92
C HIS A 257 9.14 6.88 -18.39
N SER A 258 8.89 5.68 -18.89
CA SER A 258 9.92 4.80 -19.46
C SER A 258 10.54 5.36 -20.75
N LEU A 259 9.77 6.15 -21.53
CA LEU A 259 10.23 6.82 -22.74
C LEU A 259 10.95 8.13 -22.43
N THR A 260 10.50 8.85 -21.42
CA THR A 260 11.04 10.15 -21.01
C THR A 260 12.20 10.04 -20.03
N HIS A 261 12.45 8.85 -19.48
CA HIS A 261 13.41 8.60 -18.38
C HIS A 261 13.18 9.47 -17.13
N MET A 262 11.97 10.00 -16.95
CA MET A 262 11.61 10.78 -15.77
C MET A 262 11.25 9.87 -14.60
N PRO A 263 11.75 10.14 -13.37
CA PRO A 263 11.20 9.50 -12.18
C PRO A 263 9.69 9.72 -12.06
N VAL A 264 8.95 8.71 -11.59
CA VAL A 264 7.48 8.79 -11.48
C VAL A 264 6.97 9.93 -10.57
N ALA A 265 7.78 10.38 -9.63
CA ALA A 265 7.45 11.55 -8.81
C ALA A 265 7.34 12.86 -9.63
N VAL A 266 8.12 12.99 -10.72
CA VAL A 266 8.19 14.26 -11.48
C VAL A 266 6.84 14.64 -12.09
N PRO A 267 6.16 13.80 -12.91
CA PRO A 267 4.84 14.12 -13.43
C PRO A 267 3.80 14.30 -12.33
N ALA A 268 3.89 13.56 -11.21
CA ALA A 268 3.00 13.72 -10.07
C ALA A 268 3.14 15.10 -9.42
N VAL A 269 4.37 15.55 -9.13
CA VAL A 269 4.65 16.85 -8.50
C VAL A 269 4.22 18.00 -9.43
N ILE A 270 4.53 17.91 -10.73
CA ILE A 270 4.12 18.93 -11.72
C ILE A 270 2.59 19.03 -11.75
N GLY A 271 1.91 17.89 -11.83
CA GLY A 271 0.45 17.86 -11.89
C GLY A 271 -0.18 18.38 -10.60
N VAL A 272 0.34 18.00 -9.44
CA VAL A 272 -0.18 18.48 -8.15
C VAL A 272 0.07 19.98 -7.96
N ALA A 273 1.21 20.51 -8.37
CA ALA A 273 1.42 21.95 -8.37
C ALA A 273 0.32 22.65 -9.20
N ALA A 274 0.05 22.18 -10.42
CA ALA A 274 -1.02 22.73 -11.25
C ALA A 274 -2.41 22.61 -10.61
N ILE A 275 -2.71 21.49 -9.92
CA ILE A 275 -3.98 21.28 -9.23
C ILE A 275 -4.12 22.25 -8.04
N LEU A 276 -3.08 22.44 -7.24
CA LEU A 276 -3.10 23.36 -6.10
C LEU A 276 -3.26 24.81 -6.56
N PHE A 277 -2.60 25.20 -7.67
CA PHE A 277 -2.83 26.51 -8.29
C PHE A 277 -4.28 26.67 -8.80
N ALA A 278 -4.83 25.63 -9.42
CA ALA A 278 -6.22 25.64 -9.85
C ALA A 278 -7.18 25.76 -8.65
N GLN A 279 -6.92 25.01 -7.57
CA GLN A 279 -7.69 25.09 -6.32
C GLN A 279 -7.70 26.51 -5.76
N ASP A 280 -6.54 27.15 -5.67
CA ASP A 280 -6.41 28.53 -5.17
C ASP A 280 -7.12 29.53 -6.09
N TYR A 281 -6.96 29.37 -7.41
CA TYR A 281 -7.63 30.22 -8.40
C TYR A 281 -9.17 30.15 -8.30
N TYR A 282 -9.75 28.95 -8.22
CA TYR A 282 -11.20 28.81 -8.10
C TYR A 282 -11.71 29.27 -6.74
N TYR A 283 -10.93 29.07 -5.67
CA TYR A 283 -11.26 29.54 -4.35
C TYR A 283 -11.32 31.06 -4.30
N LEU A 284 -10.33 31.75 -4.85
CA LEU A 284 -10.26 33.21 -4.90
C LEU A 284 -11.29 33.85 -5.83
N LYS A 285 -11.71 33.12 -6.87
CA LYS A 285 -12.73 33.60 -7.83
C LYS A 285 -14.12 33.61 -7.21
N ASP A 286 -14.45 32.59 -6.44
CA ASP A 286 -15.80 32.39 -5.87
C ASP A 286 -15.97 33.09 -4.50
N HIS A 287 -14.89 33.39 -3.83
CA HIS A 287 -14.85 34.06 -2.54
C HIS A 287 -13.92 35.26 -2.58
N LYS A 288 -14.32 36.38 -1.95
CA LYS A 288 -13.38 37.46 -1.62
C LYS A 288 -12.90 37.23 -0.19
N PRO A 289 -11.94 36.30 0.03
CA PRO A 289 -11.59 35.88 1.36
C PRO A 289 -10.86 37.01 2.09
N THR A 290 -11.13 37.13 3.38
CA THR A 290 -10.30 37.89 4.31
C THR A 290 -8.88 37.30 4.37
N ALA A 291 -7.91 38.02 4.96
CA ALA A 291 -6.52 37.52 5.07
C ALA A 291 -6.44 36.17 5.84
N GLU A 292 -7.33 35.95 6.82
CA GLU A 292 -7.45 34.71 7.58
C GLU A 292 -8.06 33.57 6.75
N GLU A 293 -9.10 33.84 5.96
CA GLU A 293 -9.74 32.85 5.10
C GLU A 293 -8.85 32.39 3.94
N ARG A 294 -7.91 33.20 3.46
CA ARG A 294 -6.89 32.78 2.48
C ARG A 294 -6.01 31.65 2.97
N GLN A 295 -5.80 31.55 4.29
CA GLN A 295 -5.06 30.43 4.88
C GLN A 295 -5.85 29.12 4.88
N HIS A 296 -7.16 29.13 4.63
CA HIS A 296 -8.02 27.94 4.68
C HIS A 296 -8.11 27.17 3.35
N GLY A 297 -7.67 27.73 2.24
CA GLY A 297 -7.70 27.10 0.93
C GLY A 297 -6.65 25.98 0.79
N VAL A 298 -5.56 26.26 0.08
CA VAL A 298 -4.46 25.32 -0.17
C VAL A 298 -3.77 24.88 1.13
N LEU A 299 -3.62 25.80 2.12
CA LEU A 299 -3.02 25.47 3.42
C LEU A 299 -3.79 24.40 4.15
N ALA A 300 -5.13 24.43 4.12
CA ALA A 300 -5.95 23.39 4.75
C ALA A 300 -5.70 22.00 4.15
N ILE A 301 -5.47 21.92 2.84
CA ILE A 301 -5.12 20.66 2.17
C ILE A 301 -3.73 20.20 2.64
N LEU A 302 -2.75 21.10 2.63
CA LEU A 302 -1.39 20.77 3.04
C LEU A 302 -1.28 20.38 4.52
N GLU A 303 -2.07 20.99 5.40
CA GLU A 303 -2.04 20.71 6.84
C GLU A 303 -2.86 19.48 7.25
N LYS A 304 -4.02 19.26 6.61
CA LYS A 304 -5.01 18.25 7.06
C LYS A 304 -5.08 17.01 6.19
N ASP A 305 -4.83 17.14 4.88
CA ASP A 305 -4.99 16.05 3.93
C ASP A 305 -3.65 15.39 3.57
N ILE A 306 -2.52 16.04 3.85
CA ILE A 306 -1.19 15.40 3.81
C ILE A 306 -0.95 14.63 5.10
N GLU A 307 -0.72 13.35 4.99
CA GLU A 307 -0.34 12.50 6.12
C GLU A 307 1.15 12.65 6.45
N TRP A 308 1.54 13.79 7.02
CA TRP A 308 2.92 14.07 7.44
C TRP A 308 3.56 12.96 8.29
N PRO A 309 2.82 12.31 9.23
CA PRO A 309 3.34 11.17 9.95
C PRO A 309 3.76 10.02 9.04
N THR A 310 3.01 9.73 8.00
CA THR A 310 3.34 8.67 7.03
C THR A 310 4.61 9.00 6.25
N LEU A 311 4.77 10.25 5.79
CA LEU A 311 6.00 10.67 5.10
C LEU A 311 7.22 10.60 6.02
N ALA A 312 7.08 11.05 7.28
CA ALA A 312 8.13 10.94 8.28
C ALA A 312 8.47 9.47 8.63
N PHE A 313 7.46 8.60 8.70
CA PHE A 313 7.66 7.17 8.88
C PHE A 313 8.53 6.58 7.76
N PHE A 314 8.25 6.89 6.50
CA PHE A 314 9.06 6.44 5.37
C PHE A 314 10.49 6.98 5.43
N LEU A 315 10.66 8.26 5.75
CA LEU A 315 11.98 8.88 5.91
C LEU A 315 12.86 8.09 6.88
N PHE A 316 12.35 7.83 8.09
CA PHE A 316 13.11 7.11 9.11
C PHE A 316 13.29 5.63 8.77
N LEU A 317 12.31 5.02 8.12
CA LEU A 317 12.40 3.64 7.65
C LEU A 317 13.53 3.47 6.62
N PHE A 318 13.66 4.38 5.65
CA PHE A 318 14.75 4.36 4.68
C PHE A 318 16.12 4.43 5.35
N ILE A 319 16.27 5.25 6.37
CA ILE A 319 17.53 5.34 7.13
C ILE A 319 17.86 4.02 7.83
N LEU A 320 16.87 3.36 8.42
CA LEU A 320 17.06 2.04 9.06
C LEU A 320 17.44 0.96 8.05
N VAL A 321 16.79 0.94 6.89
CA VAL A 321 17.15 0.04 5.78
C VAL A 321 18.54 0.36 5.27
N GLY A 322 18.89 1.64 5.17
CA GLY A 322 20.25 2.10 4.84
C GLY A 322 21.30 1.56 5.79
N ALA A 323 21.02 1.54 7.11
CA ALA A 323 21.93 0.93 8.08
C ALA A 323 22.10 -0.59 7.87
N ALA A 324 21.01 -1.29 7.54
CA ALA A 324 21.06 -2.72 7.23
C ALA A 324 21.90 -3.03 5.97
N VAL A 325 21.80 -2.18 4.95
CA VAL A 325 22.61 -2.29 3.73
C VAL A 325 24.07 -1.94 4.03
N SER A 326 24.31 -0.83 4.71
CA SER A 326 25.68 -0.31 4.99
C SER A 326 26.52 -1.28 5.83
N THR A 327 25.91 -1.96 6.80
CA THR A 327 26.58 -2.97 7.64
C THR A 327 26.79 -4.32 6.93
N GLY A 328 26.22 -4.53 5.74
CA GLY A 328 26.28 -5.80 5.02
C GLY A 328 25.30 -6.87 5.54
N MET A 329 24.37 -6.51 6.44
CA MET A 329 23.38 -7.45 6.98
C MET A 329 22.51 -8.04 5.86
N ILE A 330 22.03 -7.18 4.95
CA ILE A 330 21.19 -7.60 3.79
C ILE A 330 21.96 -8.58 2.91
N GLU A 331 23.23 -8.32 2.64
CA GLU A 331 24.08 -9.20 1.83
C GLU A 331 24.26 -10.56 2.49
N SER A 332 24.48 -10.60 3.80
CA SER A 332 24.57 -11.86 4.56
C SER A 332 23.26 -12.67 4.51
N LEU A 333 22.11 -12.01 4.62
CA LEU A 333 20.80 -12.66 4.48
C LEU A 333 20.56 -13.17 3.06
N ALA A 334 20.97 -12.41 2.03
CA ALA A 334 20.85 -12.83 0.64
C ALA A 334 21.74 -14.03 0.34
N HIS A 335 22.97 -14.07 0.86
CA HIS A 335 23.83 -15.22 0.78
C HIS A 335 23.20 -16.47 1.42
N ALA A 336 22.63 -16.35 2.62
CA ALA A 336 21.96 -17.46 3.29
C ALA A 336 20.76 -17.98 2.49
N LEU A 337 19.97 -17.08 1.92
CA LEU A 337 18.82 -17.44 1.09
C LEU A 337 19.27 -18.09 -0.24
N SER A 338 20.27 -17.51 -0.91
CA SER A 338 20.86 -18.04 -2.14
C SER A 338 21.46 -19.43 -1.91
N TRP A 339 22.17 -19.62 -0.79
CA TRP A 339 22.69 -20.93 -0.42
C TRP A 339 21.57 -21.96 -0.22
N THR A 340 20.48 -21.57 0.44
CA THR A 340 19.30 -22.43 0.66
C THR A 340 18.66 -22.84 -0.66
N VAL A 341 18.41 -21.87 -1.56
CA VAL A 341 17.88 -22.12 -2.91
C VAL A 341 18.83 -23.01 -3.70
N GLY A 342 20.15 -22.74 -3.67
CA GLY A 342 21.17 -23.54 -4.32
C GLY A 342 21.24 -24.98 -3.82
N ARG A 343 21.09 -25.21 -2.50
CA ARG A 343 21.02 -26.55 -1.90
C ARG A 343 19.80 -27.32 -2.38
N ILE A 344 18.63 -26.68 -2.39
CA ILE A 344 17.39 -27.28 -2.93
C ILE A 344 17.59 -27.65 -4.40
N SER A 345 18.10 -26.70 -5.19
CA SER A 345 18.35 -26.88 -6.62
C SER A 345 19.32 -28.04 -6.92
N SER A 346 20.46 -28.06 -6.23
CA SER A 346 21.49 -29.11 -6.43
C SER A 346 21.00 -30.50 -5.99
N THR A 347 20.27 -30.56 -4.86
CA THR A 347 19.75 -31.84 -4.33
C THR A 347 18.67 -32.42 -5.25
N ALA A 348 17.83 -31.54 -5.86
CA ALA A 348 16.75 -31.95 -6.74
C ALA A 348 17.15 -31.99 -8.23
N GLY A 349 18.40 -31.62 -8.59
CA GLY A 349 18.87 -31.57 -9.97
C GLY A 349 18.10 -30.58 -10.85
N LEU A 350 17.71 -29.42 -10.29
CA LEU A 350 16.86 -28.45 -10.98
C LEU A 350 17.65 -27.67 -12.06
N SER A 351 16.95 -27.36 -13.15
CA SER A 351 17.46 -26.42 -14.17
C SER A 351 17.51 -24.99 -13.59
N PRO A 352 18.29 -24.06 -14.20
CA PRO A 352 18.33 -22.66 -13.76
C PRO A 352 16.95 -22.01 -13.70
N ARG A 353 16.07 -22.31 -14.67
CA ARG A 353 14.69 -21.81 -14.70
C ARG A 353 13.85 -22.36 -13.54
N ALA A 354 13.99 -23.64 -13.22
CA ALA A 354 13.30 -24.24 -12.07
C ALA A 354 13.87 -23.71 -10.73
N THR A 355 15.16 -23.40 -10.66
CA THR A 355 15.78 -22.74 -9.50
C THR A 355 15.20 -21.34 -9.26
N LEU A 356 15.04 -20.56 -10.33
CA LEU A 356 14.41 -19.24 -10.27
C LEU A 356 12.94 -19.34 -9.83
N LEU A 357 12.21 -20.36 -10.31
CA LEU A 357 10.85 -20.63 -9.86
C LEU A 357 10.80 -20.90 -8.34
N VAL A 358 11.68 -21.76 -7.83
CA VAL A 358 11.75 -22.04 -6.39
C VAL A 358 12.04 -20.76 -5.60
N ALA A 359 12.98 -19.93 -6.06
CA ALA A 359 13.28 -18.65 -5.44
C ALA A 359 12.06 -17.71 -5.45
N ALA A 360 11.35 -17.59 -6.58
CA ALA A 360 10.16 -16.77 -6.70
C ALA A 360 9.04 -17.23 -5.78
N LEU A 361 8.79 -18.53 -5.69
CA LEU A 361 7.77 -19.08 -4.80
C LEU A 361 8.15 -18.93 -3.32
N LEU A 362 9.43 -19.06 -2.97
CA LEU A 362 9.89 -18.77 -1.61
C LEU A 362 9.66 -17.29 -1.26
N VAL A 363 10.04 -16.36 -2.14
CA VAL A 363 9.81 -14.93 -1.94
C VAL A 363 8.30 -14.67 -1.79
N LEU A 364 7.45 -15.22 -2.65
CA LEU A 364 5.99 -15.06 -2.60
C LEU A 364 5.40 -15.50 -1.26
N TRP A 365 5.68 -16.75 -0.85
CA TRP A 365 5.09 -17.32 0.36
C TRP A 365 5.64 -16.71 1.64
N VAL A 366 6.97 -16.52 1.71
CA VAL A 366 7.60 -15.87 2.87
C VAL A 366 7.08 -14.43 3.01
N SER A 367 6.99 -13.69 1.89
CA SER A 367 6.41 -12.34 1.90
C SER A 367 4.95 -12.35 2.35
N GLY A 368 4.15 -13.29 1.87
CA GLY A 368 2.76 -13.42 2.28
C GLY A 368 2.58 -13.66 3.77
N PHE A 369 3.36 -14.56 4.35
CA PHE A 369 3.29 -14.85 5.79
C PHE A 369 3.87 -13.72 6.66
N LEU A 370 5.04 -13.20 6.31
CA LEU A 370 5.66 -12.15 7.11
C LEU A 370 4.90 -10.83 7.04
N SER A 371 4.39 -10.47 5.87
CA SER A 371 3.54 -9.28 5.71
C SER A 371 2.19 -9.40 6.40
N ALA A 372 1.70 -10.61 6.66
CA ALA A 372 0.51 -10.79 7.50
C ALA A 372 0.75 -10.43 8.97
N VAL A 373 1.99 -10.51 9.45
CA VAL A 373 2.37 -10.25 10.85
C VAL A 373 3.02 -8.88 11.02
N ILE A 374 3.78 -8.45 10.03
CA ILE A 374 4.49 -7.17 9.96
C ILE A 374 3.78 -6.33 8.91
N ASP A 375 3.54 -5.04 9.17
CA ASP A 375 2.96 -4.13 8.17
C ASP A 375 3.71 -4.25 6.83
N ASN A 376 2.98 -4.31 5.72
CA ASN A 376 3.50 -4.58 4.37
C ASN A 376 4.56 -3.55 3.92
N ILE A 377 4.49 -2.32 4.39
CA ILE A 377 5.41 -1.24 4.03
C ILE A 377 6.82 -1.49 4.59
N PRO A 378 7.04 -1.59 5.92
CA PRO A 378 8.38 -1.82 6.47
C PRO A 378 8.96 -3.18 6.05
N TYR A 379 8.10 -4.20 5.89
CA TYR A 379 8.52 -5.48 5.36
C TYR A 379 9.13 -5.33 3.95
N THR A 380 8.42 -4.67 3.04
CA THR A 380 8.86 -4.48 1.65
C THR A 380 10.14 -3.67 1.58
N ALA A 381 10.25 -2.59 2.35
CA ALA A 381 11.43 -1.74 2.36
C ALA A 381 12.73 -2.52 2.70
N VAL A 382 12.65 -3.43 3.68
CA VAL A 382 13.79 -4.30 4.07
C VAL A 382 14.04 -5.39 3.02
N THR A 383 12.98 -5.89 2.37
CA THR A 383 13.11 -7.05 1.45
C THR A 383 13.56 -6.64 0.05
N ILE A 384 13.35 -5.39 -0.40
CA ILE A 384 13.82 -4.89 -1.69
C ILE A 384 15.33 -5.10 -1.87
N PRO A 385 16.22 -4.61 -0.99
CA PRO A 385 17.66 -4.85 -1.15
C PRO A 385 18.03 -6.33 -1.06
N LEU A 386 17.28 -7.14 -0.29
CA LEU A 386 17.47 -8.58 -0.23
C LEU A 386 17.18 -9.26 -1.58
N VAL A 387 16.06 -8.93 -2.22
CA VAL A 387 15.70 -9.45 -3.56
C VAL A 387 16.71 -9.00 -4.61
N ALA A 388 17.14 -7.73 -4.58
CA ALA A 388 18.15 -7.22 -5.48
C ALA A 388 19.50 -7.98 -5.36
N SER A 389 19.94 -8.26 -4.13
CA SER A 389 21.14 -9.04 -3.88
C SER A 389 20.98 -10.51 -4.31
N LEU A 390 19.81 -11.11 -4.04
CA LEU A 390 19.51 -12.48 -4.48
C LEU A 390 19.54 -12.62 -6.00
N LEU A 391 19.04 -11.63 -6.74
CA LEU A 391 19.10 -11.60 -8.21
C LEU A 391 20.53 -11.61 -8.73
N GLY A 392 21.43 -10.86 -8.08
CA GLY A 392 22.87 -10.88 -8.41
C GLY A 392 23.51 -12.25 -8.23
N HIS A 393 23.09 -13.00 -7.19
CA HIS A 393 23.63 -14.34 -6.94
C HIS A 393 23.04 -15.42 -7.86
N LEU A 394 21.82 -15.25 -8.34
CA LEU A 394 21.17 -16.23 -9.22
C LEU A 394 21.53 -16.03 -10.72
N GLU A 395 22.25 -14.95 -11.05
CA GLU A 395 22.58 -14.57 -12.44
C GLU A 395 21.38 -14.63 -13.40
N ALA A 396 20.20 -14.27 -12.88
CA ALA A 396 18.91 -14.55 -13.52
C ALA A 396 18.58 -13.62 -14.71
N GLY A 397 19.40 -12.61 -14.98
CA GLY A 397 19.16 -11.65 -16.08
C GLY A 397 17.77 -11.01 -16.03
N THR A 398 17.16 -10.83 -17.20
CA THR A 398 15.80 -10.25 -17.32
C THR A 398 14.70 -11.15 -16.76
N ASP A 399 14.89 -12.47 -16.76
CA ASP A 399 13.91 -13.43 -16.21
C ASP A 399 13.77 -13.27 -14.70
N GLY A 400 14.77 -12.69 -14.04
CA GLY A 400 14.77 -12.39 -12.61
C GLY A 400 13.70 -11.40 -12.16
N GLN A 401 13.09 -10.65 -13.06
CA GLN A 401 11.99 -9.73 -12.71
C GLN A 401 10.84 -10.43 -11.98
N VAL A 402 10.66 -11.73 -12.16
CA VAL A 402 9.64 -12.51 -11.44
C VAL A 402 9.78 -12.44 -9.91
N LEU A 403 10.98 -12.22 -9.37
CA LEU A 403 11.20 -12.08 -7.93
C LEU A 403 10.57 -10.79 -7.40
N TRP A 404 10.58 -9.71 -8.18
CA TRP A 404 9.92 -8.45 -7.82
C TRP A 404 8.40 -8.60 -7.82
N TRP A 405 7.86 -9.32 -8.82
CA TRP A 405 6.42 -9.63 -8.88
C TRP A 405 5.99 -10.53 -7.72
N ALA A 406 6.81 -11.52 -7.37
CA ALA A 406 6.58 -12.38 -6.22
C ALA A 406 6.60 -11.59 -4.90
N LEU A 407 7.52 -10.64 -4.75
CA LEU A 407 7.59 -9.74 -3.60
C LEU A 407 6.33 -8.84 -3.54
N ALA A 408 5.97 -8.18 -4.65
CA ALA A 408 4.80 -7.30 -4.72
C ALA A 408 3.50 -8.05 -4.34
N LEU A 409 3.25 -9.19 -4.98
CA LEU A 409 2.08 -10.02 -4.70
C LEU A 409 2.07 -10.54 -3.26
N GLY A 410 3.21 -11.05 -2.79
CA GLY A 410 3.33 -11.58 -1.44
C GLY A 410 3.15 -10.51 -0.37
N ALA A 411 3.83 -9.38 -0.50
CA ALA A 411 3.79 -8.31 0.49
C ALA A 411 2.42 -7.62 0.56
N CYS A 412 1.87 -7.18 -0.57
CA CYS A 412 0.58 -6.47 -0.59
C CYS A 412 -0.59 -7.36 -0.16
N LEU A 413 -0.65 -8.60 -0.66
CA LEU A 413 -1.77 -9.51 -0.35
C LEU A 413 -1.61 -10.20 1.00
N GLY A 414 -0.36 -10.42 1.46
CA GLY A 414 -0.08 -10.86 2.81
C GLY A 414 -0.67 -9.92 3.85
N GLY A 415 -0.64 -8.61 3.59
CA GLY A 415 -1.27 -7.59 4.41
C GLY A 415 -2.77 -7.81 4.70
N ASN A 416 -3.46 -8.57 3.85
CA ASN A 416 -4.86 -8.96 4.12
C ASN A 416 -5.01 -9.95 5.27
N GLY A 417 -3.95 -10.68 5.66
CA GLY A 417 -4.04 -11.82 6.58
C GLY A 417 -4.42 -11.47 8.00
N THR A 418 -4.02 -10.31 8.51
CA THR A 418 -4.33 -9.84 9.87
C THR A 418 -4.65 -8.34 9.89
N LEU A 419 -5.19 -7.86 11.01
CA LEU A 419 -5.43 -6.42 11.21
C LEU A 419 -4.12 -5.60 11.14
N VAL A 420 -3.01 -6.17 11.58
CA VAL A 420 -1.71 -5.48 11.65
C VAL A 420 -0.98 -5.51 10.31
N GLY A 421 -1.33 -6.45 9.42
CA GLY A 421 -0.62 -6.70 8.17
C GLY A 421 -0.66 -5.55 7.15
N ALA A 422 -1.63 -4.64 7.27
CA ALA A 422 -1.68 -3.42 6.45
C ALA A 422 -2.27 -2.25 7.24
N SER A 423 -1.73 -1.06 7.01
CA SER A 423 -2.18 0.19 7.66
C SER A 423 -3.66 0.48 7.41
N ALA A 424 -4.16 0.21 6.20
CA ALA A 424 -5.57 0.35 5.83
C ALA A 424 -6.52 -0.45 6.75
N ASN A 425 -6.12 -1.66 7.16
CA ASN A 425 -6.91 -2.53 8.02
C ASN A 425 -7.11 -1.90 9.41
N LEU A 426 -6.04 -1.37 9.99
CA LEU A 426 -6.07 -0.74 11.31
C LEU A 426 -6.84 0.58 11.30
N ILE A 427 -6.73 1.37 10.23
CA ILE A 427 -7.49 2.61 10.07
C ILE A 427 -9.00 2.31 10.06
N VAL A 428 -9.44 1.32 9.28
CA VAL A 428 -10.85 0.92 9.25
C VAL A 428 -11.31 0.39 10.60
N ALA A 429 -10.50 -0.43 11.28
CA ALA A 429 -10.82 -0.90 12.62
C ALA A 429 -10.94 0.24 13.62
N GLY A 430 -10.05 1.24 13.57
CA GLY A 430 -10.09 2.42 14.43
C GLY A 430 -11.30 3.32 14.16
N ILE A 431 -11.68 3.53 12.90
CA ILE A 431 -12.87 4.31 12.54
C ILE A 431 -14.14 3.55 12.98
N ALA A 432 -14.21 2.24 12.74
CA ALA A 432 -15.33 1.40 13.16
C ALA A 432 -15.52 1.40 14.68
N GLU A 433 -14.43 1.32 15.45
CA GLU A 433 -14.48 1.37 16.92
C GLU A 433 -15.03 2.72 17.42
N ARG A 434 -14.64 3.84 16.81
CA ARG A 434 -15.20 5.18 17.14
C ARG A 434 -16.69 5.29 16.77
N ALA A 435 -17.14 4.55 15.77
CA ALA A 435 -18.54 4.46 15.37
C ALA A 435 -19.35 3.45 16.22
N GLY A 436 -18.73 2.80 17.20
CA GLY A 436 -19.36 1.79 18.07
C GLY A 436 -19.37 0.36 17.50
N GLU A 437 -18.72 0.13 16.36
CA GLU A 437 -18.62 -1.18 15.72
C GLU A 437 -17.21 -1.75 15.85
N ARG A 438 -16.88 -2.35 17.00
CA ARG A 438 -15.54 -2.90 17.22
C ARG A 438 -15.27 -4.14 16.35
N ILE A 439 -14.23 -4.06 15.51
CA ILE A 439 -13.68 -5.18 14.76
C ILE A 439 -12.63 -5.87 15.63
N ALA A 440 -13.02 -6.99 16.28
CA ALA A 440 -12.09 -7.76 17.11
C ALA A 440 -11.03 -8.45 16.24
N PHE A 441 -9.77 -8.46 16.69
CA PHE A 441 -8.64 -9.09 16.00
C PHE A 441 -8.92 -10.52 15.56
N MET A 442 -9.45 -11.36 16.47
CA MET A 442 -9.77 -12.77 16.15
C MET A 442 -10.90 -12.89 15.11
N ARG A 443 -11.88 -12.00 15.14
CA ARG A 443 -12.94 -11.98 14.13
C ARG A 443 -12.39 -11.66 12.75
N TYR A 444 -11.49 -10.70 12.67
CA TYR A 444 -10.79 -10.37 11.43
C TYR A 444 -9.96 -11.55 10.95
N LEU A 445 -9.13 -12.14 11.83
CA LEU A 445 -8.21 -13.23 11.53
C LEU A 445 -8.94 -14.45 10.94
N VAL A 446 -10.06 -14.87 11.52
CA VAL A 446 -10.83 -16.05 11.07
C VAL A 446 -11.40 -15.86 9.66
N VAL A 447 -11.74 -14.63 9.27
CA VAL A 447 -12.25 -14.32 7.93
C VAL A 447 -11.12 -14.10 6.94
N ALA A 448 -10.13 -13.33 7.35
CA ALA A 448 -9.12 -12.75 6.48
C ALA A 448 -7.96 -13.71 6.18
N PHE A 449 -7.49 -14.44 7.19
CA PHE A 449 -6.33 -15.33 7.03
C PHE A 449 -6.57 -16.49 6.04
N PRO A 450 -7.70 -17.21 6.07
CA PRO A 450 -7.99 -18.22 5.03
C PRO A 450 -8.11 -17.62 3.63
N LEU A 451 -8.67 -16.41 3.52
CA LEU A 451 -8.75 -15.70 2.23
C LEU A 451 -7.37 -15.29 1.74
N MET A 452 -6.50 -14.78 2.61
CA MET A 452 -5.11 -14.46 2.27
C MET A 452 -4.36 -15.69 1.77
N LEU A 453 -4.49 -16.84 2.44
CA LEU A 453 -3.89 -18.10 1.97
C LEU A 453 -4.40 -18.48 0.58
N LEU A 454 -5.71 -18.35 0.33
CA LEU A 454 -6.29 -18.56 -0.99
C LEU A 454 -5.73 -17.60 -2.03
N GLN A 455 -5.57 -16.32 -1.69
CA GLN A 455 -4.97 -15.30 -2.57
C GLN A 455 -3.51 -15.64 -2.91
N ILE A 456 -2.70 -16.01 -1.92
CA ILE A 456 -1.30 -16.41 -2.16
C ILE A 456 -1.24 -17.70 -3.00
N ALA A 457 -2.15 -18.67 -2.79
CA ALA A 457 -2.23 -19.86 -3.63
C ALA A 457 -2.64 -19.54 -5.08
N ILE A 458 -3.54 -18.59 -5.28
CA ILE A 458 -3.88 -18.07 -6.62
C ILE A 458 -2.65 -17.40 -7.25
N CYS A 459 -1.91 -16.59 -6.50
CA CYS A 459 -0.68 -15.97 -6.97
C CYS A 459 0.39 -17.00 -7.32
N HIS A 460 0.52 -18.08 -6.54
CA HIS A 460 1.41 -19.20 -6.86
C HIS A 460 1.07 -19.79 -8.24
N ALA A 461 -0.20 -20.13 -8.48
CA ALA A 461 -0.66 -20.64 -9.78
C ALA A 461 -0.48 -19.60 -10.90
N TYR A 462 -0.72 -18.31 -10.59
CA TYR A 462 -0.52 -17.21 -11.53
C TYR A 462 0.95 -17.04 -11.93
N VAL A 463 1.89 -17.10 -10.96
CA VAL A 463 3.34 -17.02 -11.22
C VAL A 463 3.79 -18.17 -12.12
N LEU A 464 3.33 -19.40 -11.85
CA LEU A 464 3.60 -20.55 -12.70
C LEU A 464 3.09 -20.35 -14.14
N TRP A 465 1.87 -19.89 -14.30
CA TRP A 465 1.26 -19.72 -15.62
C TRP A 465 1.84 -18.55 -16.41
N ARG A 466 2.17 -17.43 -15.73
CA ARG A 466 2.55 -16.18 -16.40
C ARG A 466 4.02 -16.11 -16.75
N PHE A 467 4.89 -16.71 -15.94
CA PHE A 467 6.33 -16.52 -16.03
C PHE A 467 7.11 -17.81 -16.32
N PHE A 468 6.50 -18.97 -16.14
CA PHE A 468 7.12 -20.28 -16.35
C PHE A 468 6.31 -21.20 -17.27
#